data_41330093e77747dba2a68a31e787b12c
#
_entry.id   41330093e77747dba2a68a31e787b12c
#
_cell.length_a   1.000
_cell.length_b   1.000
_cell.length_c   1.000
_cell.angle_alpha   90.00
_cell.angle_beta   90.00
_cell.angle_gamma   90.00
#
_symmetry.space_group_name_H-M   'P 1'
#
loop_
_entity.id
_entity.type
_entity.pdbx_description
1 polymer ?
#
loop_
_entity_poly.entity_id
_entity_poly.type
_entity_poly.pdbx_seq_one_letter_code
_entity_poly.pdbx_strand_id
1 'polypeptide(L)'
;MVNDAAYFLKIPYVWGSIYRFDGQASVFAPMLGEDLPCYRCLYPEPPPPGMVPSCAEGGVLGVLCASIGAIQVNEAIKLLTGIGDPIAGKLMIYDALEMEYRKLKVRKDPNCALCGENPTVTGLIDYDAFCGAVSDEAAEAAAGSTISVATLERMLEEREAGERDFVLVDVREPNEYEINQIPGSVLIPKGDFLNGSALEQLPADKQVVMHCKTGVRSAETLAIVKGAGYADAVHVGGGVAAWVNQIDPSQPAY
;
A
#
# COMPACT_ATOMS: atom_id res chain seq x y z
N MET A 1 4.92 -7.40 10.45
CA MET A 1 4.37 -8.72 10.84
C MET A 1 5.34 -9.87 10.57
N VAL A 2 5.63 -10.27 9.32
CA VAL A 2 6.43 -11.51 9.03
C VAL A 2 7.78 -11.54 9.74
N ASN A 3 8.54 -10.43 9.73
CA ASN A 3 9.83 -10.34 10.47
C ASN A 3 9.67 -10.59 11.97
N ASP A 4 8.64 -10.02 12.58
CA ASP A 4 8.44 -10.14 14.03
C ASP A 4 8.03 -11.56 14.41
N ALA A 5 7.13 -12.17 13.64
CA ALA A 5 6.76 -13.58 13.79
C ALA A 5 7.97 -14.51 13.63
N ALA A 6 8.77 -14.30 12.59
CA ALA A 6 10.00 -15.07 12.35
C ALA A 6 11.00 -14.92 13.52
N TYR A 7 11.15 -13.70 14.04
CA TYR A 7 12.00 -13.44 15.20
C TYR A 7 11.55 -14.20 16.45
N PHE A 8 10.26 -14.15 16.79
CA PHE A 8 9.72 -14.86 17.96
C PHE A 8 9.78 -16.38 17.80
N LEU A 9 9.54 -16.88 16.58
CA LEU A 9 9.64 -18.31 16.26
C LEU A 9 11.09 -18.80 16.08
N LYS A 10 12.09 -17.90 16.13
CA LYS A 10 13.51 -18.21 15.91
C LYS A 10 13.78 -18.81 14.53
N ILE A 11 13.07 -18.35 13.52
CA ILE A 11 13.19 -18.80 12.13
C ILE A 11 13.87 -17.68 11.32
N PRO A 12 14.90 -17.97 10.49
CA PRO A 12 15.47 -16.97 9.56
C PRO A 12 14.41 -16.46 8.59
N TYR A 13 14.44 -15.15 8.33
CA TYR A 13 13.53 -14.50 7.39
C TYR A 13 14.26 -14.12 6.11
N VAL A 14 13.95 -14.80 5.02
CA VAL A 14 14.46 -14.47 3.69
C VAL A 14 13.55 -13.42 3.08
N TRP A 15 14.06 -12.21 2.93
CA TRP A 15 13.31 -11.05 2.48
C TRP A 15 13.70 -10.63 1.07
N GLY A 16 12.72 -10.20 0.28
CA GLY A 16 12.89 -9.56 -1.02
C GLY A 16 11.90 -8.44 -1.21
N SER A 17 12.32 -7.39 -1.90
CA SER A 17 11.50 -6.24 -2.28
C SER A 17 11.84 -5.81 -3.69
N ILE A 18 10.83 -5.30 -4.41
CA ILE A 18 10.98 -4.75 -5.75
C ILE A 18 10.24 -3.42 -5.84
N TYR A 19 10.82 -2.47 -6.55
CA TYR A 19 10.20 -1.19 -6.82
C TYR A 19 10.69 -0.63 -8.15
N ARG A 20 9.80 -0.35 -9.07
CA ARG A 20 10.11 0.12 -10.42
C ARG A 20 11.13 -0.77 -11.13
N PHE A 21 12.40 -0.36 -11.12
CA PHE A 21 13.53 -1.04 -11.75
C PHE A 21 14.54 -1.59 -10.76
N ASP A 22 14.29 -1.40 -9.46
CA ASP A 22 15.18 -1.83 -8.39
C ASP A 22 14.67 -3.08 -7.67
N GLY A 23 15.58 -3.97 -7.35
CA GLY A 23 15.34 -5.15 -6.53
C GLY A 23 16.23 -5.16 -5.31
N GLN A 24 15.72 -5.67 -4.19
CA GLN A 24 16.48 -5.82 -2.95
C GLN A 24 16.24 -7.21 -2.38
N ALA A 25 17.27 -7.77 -1.74
CA ALA A 25 17.17 -9.02 -0.99
C ALA A 25 18.10 -9.02 0.22
N SER A 26 17.65 -9.70 1.28
CA SER A 26 18.45 -9.90 2.49
C SER A 26 17.99 -11.17 3.23
N VAL A 27 18.83 -11.63 4.16
CA VAL A 27 18.44 -12.63 5.16
C VAL A 27 18.51 -11.97 6.53
N PHE A 28 17.36 -11.86 7.20
CA PHE A 28 17.26 -11.35 8.56
C PHE A 28 17.21 -12.54 9.53
N ALA A 29 18.27 -12.75 10.26
CA ALA A 29 18.46 -13.93 11.09
C ALA A 29 19.22 -13.62 12.40
N PRO A 30 18.69 -12.73 13.27
CA PRO A 30 19.37 -12.34 14.51
C PRO A 30 19.61 -13.52 15.47
N MET A 31 18.90 -14.65 15.29
CA MET A 31 19.09 -15.89 16.06
C MET A 31 20.34 -16.70 15.63
N LEU A 32 20.94 -16.41 14.47
CA LEU A 32 22.12 -17.11 13.97
C LEU A 32 23.45 -16.43 14.37
N GLY A 33 23.40 -15.25 14.96
CA GLY A 33 24.59 -14.52 15.42
C GLY A 33 24.24 -13.22 16.12
N GLU A 34 25.03 -12.87 17.15
CA GLU A 34 24.75 -11.71 18.02
C GLU A 34 24.76 -10.37 17.28
N ASP A 35 25.58 -10.25 16.23
CA ASP A 35 25.70 -9.03 15.42
C ASP A 35 24.74 -8.98 14.22
N LEU A 36 23.93 -10.03 14.01
CA LEU A 36 23.03 -10.08 12.87
C LEU A 36 21.77 -9.27 13.11
N PRO A 37 21.38 -8.42 12.12
CA PRO A 37 20.20 -7.56 12.23
C PRO A 37 18.91 -8.33 11.99
N CYS A 38 17.81 -7.81 12.53
CA CYS A 38 16.46 -8.09 12.04
C CYS A 38 16.02 -7.01 11.03
N TYR A 39 14.86 -7.19 10.40
CA TYR A 39 14.32 -6.21 9.45
C TYR A 39 14.11 -4.81 10.08
N ARG A 40 13.71 -4.75 11.36
CA ARG A 40 13.52 -3.47 12.07
C ARG A 40 14.83 -2.71 12.36
N CYS A 41 15.98 -3.37 12.30
CA CYS A 41 17.26 -2.65 12.34
C CYS A 41 17.52 -1.80 11.09
N LEU A 42 16.93 -2.19 9.95
CA LEU A 42 17.03 -1.47 8.68
C LEU A 42 15.83 -0.51 8.48
N TYR A 43 14.63 -0.97 8.82
CA TYR A 43 13.38 -0.23 8.70
C TYR A 43 12.65 -0.26 10.05
N PRO A 44 12.96 0.67 10.98
CA PRO A 44 12.36 0.69 12.32
C PRO A 44 10.85 0.89 12.29
N GLU A 45 10.39 1.77 11.41
CA GLU A 45 8.99 2.14 11.23
C GLU A 45 8.58 2.03 9.77
N PRO A 46 7.31 1.74 9.50
CA PRO A 46 6.79 1.80 8.13
C PRO A 46 6.81 3.25 7.63
N PRO A 47 6.96 3.48 6.33
CA PRO A 47 6.81 4.82 5.78
C PRO A 47 5.38 5.32 6.04
N PRO A 48 5.19 6.63 6.21
CA PRO A 48 3.85 7.22 6.32
C PRO A 48 2.95 6.78 5.16
N PRO A 49 1.65 6.59 5.42
CA PRO A 49 0.69 6.25 4.36
C PRO A 49 0.79 7.21 3.18
N GLY A 50 0.76 6.69 1.96
CA GLY A 50 0.84 7.47 0.73
C GLY A 50 2.26 7.93 0.31
N MET A 51 3.29 7.77 1.15
CA MET A 51 4.66 8.15 0.78
C MET A 51 5.29 7.20 -0.23
N VAL A 52 4.97 5.92 -0.16
CA VAL A 52 5.48 4.91 -1.11
C VAL A 52 4.31 4.45 -1.98
N PRO A 53 4.32 4.78 -3.28
CA PRO A 53 3.26 4.33 -4.18
C PRO A 53 3.26 2.81 -4.27
N SER A 54 2.08 2.24 -4.44
CA SER A 54 1.92 0.81 -4.69
C SER A 54 2.54 0.40 -6.04
N CYS A 55 2.78 -0.89 -6.25
CA CYS A 55 3.24 -1.40 -7.55
C CYS A 55 2.26 -1.06 -8.69
N ALA A 56 0.98 -0.91 -8.40
CA ALA A 56 -0.03 -0.51 -9.37
C ALA A 56 0.08 0.96 -9.77
N GLU A 57 0.57 1.81 -8.87
CA GLU A 57 0.77 3.26 -9.09
C GLU A 57 2.15 3.56 -9.66
N GLY A 58 3.20 3.02 -9.03
CA GLY A 58 4.60 3.26 -9.41
C GLY A 58 5.08 2.43 -10.59
N GLY A 59 4.37 1.35 -10.91
CA GLY A 59 4.83 0.34 -11.85
C GLY A 59 5.94 -0.53 -11.28
N VAL A 60 6.21 -1.66 -11.92
CA VAL A 60 7.33 -2.55 -11.62
C VAL A 60 7.74 -3.31 -12.88
N LEU A 61 9.04 -3.42 -13.11
CA LEU A 61 9.56 -4.27 -14.18
C LEU A 61 9.30 -5.75 -13.83
N GLY A 62 8.39 -6.41 -14.57
CA GLY A 62 7.87 -7.74 -14.21
C GLY A 62 8.95 -8.82 -14.04
N VAL A 63 10.06 -8.74 -14.77
CA VAL A 63 11.18 -9.68 -14.63
C VAL A 63 11.87 -9.62 -13.26
N LEU A 64 11.75 -8.50 -12.53
CA LEU A 64 12.31 -8.38 -11.18
C LEU A 64 11.71 -9.39 -10.19
N CYS A 65 10.44 -9.75 -10.36
CA CYS A 65 9.79 -10.77 -9.54
C CYS A 65 10.55 -12.11 -9.65
N ALA A 66 10.92 -12.52 -10.88
CA ALA A 66 11.69 -13.73 -11.11
C ALA A 66 13.13 -13.61 -10.59
N SER A 67 13.81 -12.49 -10.86
CA SER A 67 15.20 -12.28 -10.47
C SER A 67 15.37 -12.28 -8.94
N ILE A 68 14.56 -11.49 -8.24
CA ILE A 68 14.62 -11.39 -6.78
C ILE A 68 14.08 -12.67 -6.13
N GLY A 69 13.00 -13.26 -6.68
CA GLY A 69 12.47 -14.54 -6.20
C GLY A 69 13.48 -15.69 -6.29
N ALA A 70 14.25 -15.77 -7.39
CA ALA A 70 15.31 -16.76 -7.53
C ALA A 70 16.42 -16.58 -6.47
N ILE A 71 16.79 -15.33 -6.16
CA ILE A 71 17.74 -15.04 -5.09
C ILE A 71 17.19 -15.45 -3.73
N GLN A 72 15.92 -15.14 -3.43
CA GLN A 72 15.29 -15.58 -2.18
C GLN A 72 15.30 -17.11 -2.04
N VAL A 73 14.94 -17.84 -3.10
CA VAL A 73 14.97 -19.32 -3.10
C VAL A 73 16.39 -19.84 -2.89
N ASN A 74 17.40 -19.25 -3.55
CA ASN A 74 18.81 -19.62 -3.36
C ASN A 74 19.25 -19.41 -1.90
N GLU A 75 18.90 -18.31 -1.27
CA GLU A 75 19.22 -18.05 0.13
C GLU A 75 18.50 -19.05 1.07
N ALA A 76 17.24 -19.38 0.78
CA ALA A 76 16.52 -20.38 1.54
C ALA A 76 17.16 -21.78 1.43
N ILE A 77 17.61 -22.18 0.23
CA ILE A 77 18.34 -23.45 0.03
C ILE A 77 19.63 -23.47 0.85
N LYS A 78 20.41 -22.38 0.84
CA LYS A 78 21.63 -22.30 1.67
C LYS A 78 21.34 -22.45 3.15
N LEU A 79 20.29 -21.80 3.66
CA LEU A 79 19.88 -21.91 5.05
C LEU A 79 19.45 -23.34 5.43
N LEU A 80 18.71 -24.03 4.54
CA LEU A 80 18.19 -25.36 4.78
C LEU A 80 19.26 -26.48 4.65
N THR A 81 20.19 -26.29 3.73
CA THR A 81 21.21 -27.31 3.41
C THR A 81 22.56 -27.10 4.08
N GLY A 82 22.82 -25.89 4.58
CA GLY A 82 24.14 -25.50 5.10
C GLY A 82 25.22 -25.31 4.05
N ILE A 83 24.85 -25.26 2.75
CA ILE A 83 25.78 -25.08 1.64
C ILE A 83 26.03 -23.59 1.42
N GLY A 84 27.29 -23.16 1.49
CA GLY A 84 27.71 -21.78 1.28
C GLY A 84 27.27 -20.84 2.42
N ASP A 85 27.47 -19.54 2.23
CA ASP A 85 27.14 -18.51 3.21
C ASP A 85 25.90 -17.72 2.81
N PRO A 86 24.85 -17.68 3.66
CA PRO A 86 23.72 -16.79 3.44
C PRO A 86 24.13 -15.31 3.45
N ILE A 87 23.36 -14.45 2.78
CA ILE A 87 23.60 -12.98 2.79
C ILE A 87 23.14 -12.31 4.10
N ALA A 88 23.12 -13.05 5.22
CA ALA A 88 22.77 -12.50 6.52
C ALA A 88 23.67 -11.32 6.90
N GLY A 89 23.09 -10.25 7.43
CA GLY A 89 23.79 -9.01 7.76
C GLY A 89 24.23 -8.18 6.53
N LYS A 90 23.73 -8.50 5.35
CA LYS A 90 23.96 -7.75 4.11
C LYS A 90 22.65 -7.48 3.39
N LEU A 91 22.51 -6.28 2.83
CA LEU A 91 21.46 -5.93 1.88
C LEU A 91 22.04 -6.02 0.48
N MET A 92 21.51 -6.88 -0.36
CA MET A 92 21.79 -6.89 -1.78
C MET A 92 20.82 -5.92 -2.47
N ILE A 93 21.33 -5.07 -3.33
CA ILE A 93 20.59 -4.16 -4.20
C ILE A 93 20.90 -4.54 -5.63
N TYR A 94 19.86 -4.70 -6.44
CA TYR A 94 19.95 -4.95 -7.87
C TYR A 94 19.31 -3.80 -8.63
N ASP A 95 20.09 -3.15 -9.49
CA ASP A 95 19.64 -2.16 -10.46
C ASP A 95 19.44 -2.88 -11.80
N ALA A 96 18.19 -2.99 -12.25
CA ALA A 96 17.87 -3.72 -13.48
C ALA A 96 18.17 -2.92 -14.75
N LEU A 97 18.32 -1.59 -14.67
CA LEU A 97 18.68 -0.77 -15.83
C LEU A 97 20.17 -0.88 -16.15
N GLU A 98 21.01 -0.86 -15.10
CA GLU A 98 22.46 -0.99 -15.23
C GLU A 98 22.95 -2.44 -15.11
N MET A 99 22.07 -3.40 -14.77
CA MET A 99 22.43 -4.80 -14.50
C MET A 99 23.47 -4.96 -13.40
N GLU A 100 23.44 -4.04 -12.41
CA GLU A 100 24.44 -3.99 -11.33
C GLU A 100 23.90 -4.59 -10.04
N TYR A 101 24.74 -5.39 -9.37
CA TYR A 101 24.49 -5.92 -8.03
C TYR A 101 25.46 -5.32 -7.03
N ARG A 102 24.91 -4.70 -5.98
CA ARG A 102 25.69 -4.16 -4.87
C ARG A 102 25.29 -4.84 -3.56
N LYS A 103 26.28 -5.03 -2.66
CA LYS A 103 26.05 -5.57 -1.32
C LYS A 103 26.49 -4.55 -0.29
N LEU A 104 25.54 -4.13 0.54
CA LEU A 104 25.78 -3.21 1.66
C LEU A 104 25.73 -3.98 2.97
N LYS A 105 26.64 -3.66 3.90
CA LYS A 105 26.60 -4.23 5.25
C LYS A 105 25.48 -3.57 6.04
N VAL A 106 24.60 -4.39 6.62
CA VAL A 106 23.56 -3.95 7.55
C VAL A 106 24.01 -4.32 8.96
N ARG A 107 24.10 -3.35 9.84
CA ARG A 107 24.49 -3.55 11.24
C ARG A 107 23.23 -3.76 12.10
N LYS A 108 23.39 -4.56 13.14
CA LYS A 108 22.37 -4.64 14.20
C LYS A 108 22.30 -3.29 14.92
N ASP A 109 21.11 -2.79 15.14
CA ASP A 109 20.87 -1.61 15.95
C ASP A 109 20.72 -2.03 17.42
N PRO A 110 21.59 -1.57 18.33
CA PRO A 110 21.45 -1.87 19.76
C PRO A 110 20.16 -1.31 20.37
N ASN A 111 19.55 -0.28 19.76
CA ASN A 111 18.29 0.31 20.19
C ASN A 111 17.07 -0.25 19.42
N CYS A 112 17.25 -1.30 18.62
CA CYS A 112 16.15 -1.88 17.86
C CYS A 112 15.00 -2.29 18.79
N ALA A 113 13.80 -1.85 18.49
CA ALA A 113 12.59 -2.13 19.29
C ALA A 113 12.27 -3.63 19.40
N LEU A 114 12.78 -4.48 18.48
CA LEU A 114 12.51 -5.92 18.48
C LEU A 114 13.70 -6.76 18.95
N CYS A 115 14.90 -6.54 18.40
CA CYS A 115 16.07 -7.38 18.66
C CYS A 115 17.23 -6.66 19.36
N GLY A 116 17.02 -5.40 19.80
CA GLY A 116 17.99 -4.60 20.52
C GLY A 116 18.23 -5.07 21.97
N GLU A 117 18.99 -4.29 22.73
CA GLU A 117 19.32 -4.58 24.12
C GLU A 117 18.12 -4.42 25.05
N ASN A 118 17.22 -3.47 24.76
CA ASN A 118 16.01 -3.18 25.52
C ASN A 118 14.78 -3.20 24.59
N PRO A 119 14.33 -4.39 24.15
CA PRO A 119 13.25 -4.49 23.18
C PRO A 119 11.91 -4.04 23.80
N THR A 120 11.17 -3.22 23.07
CA THR A 120 9.82 -2.77 23.43
C THR A 120 8.73 -3.59 22.76
N VAL A 121 9.05 -4.25 21.63
CA VAL A 121 8.15 -5.18 20.94
C VAL A 121 8.38 -6.58 21.51
N THR A 122 7.49 -7.01 22.41
CA THR A 122 7.58 -8.31 23.13
C THR A 122 6.62 -9.37 22.60
N GLY A 123 5.81 -9.05 21.60
CA GLY A 123 4.85 -9.95 20.96
C GLY A 123 4.40 -9.38 19.62
N LEU A 124 3.48 -10.08 18.96
CA LEU A 124 2.84 -9.54 17.76
C LEU A 124 1.97 -8.34 18.15
N ILE A 125 2.07 -7.27 17.38
CA ILE A 125 1.35 -6.01 17.59
C ILE A 125 0.18 -5.90 16.62
N ASP A 126 -0.66 -4.90 16.76
CA ASP A 126 -1.62 -4.51 15.75
C ASP A 126 -0.89 -3.90 14.54
N TYR A 127 -0.72 -4.70 13.48
CA TYR A 127 0.00 -4.28 12.28
C TYR A 127 -0.84 -3.41 11.35
N ASP A 128 -2.14 -3.45 11.44
CA ASP A 128 -3.04 -2.61 10.66
C ASP A 128 -2.93 -1.17 11.18
N ALA A 129 -3.02 -0.97 12.48
CA ALA A 129 -2.74 0.31 13.11
C ALA A 129 -1.28 0.77 12.88
N PHE A 130 -0.30 -0.14 13.03
CA PHE A 130 1.13 0.17 12.85
C PHE A 130 1.48 0.60 11.41
N CYS A 131 0.82 0.02 10.39
CA CYS A 131 1.03 0.37 8.99
C CYS A 131 0.16 1.53 8.52
N GLY A 132 -0.68 2.10 9.38
CA GLY A 132 -1.63 3.13 9.01
C GLY A 132 -2.69 2.63 8.01
N ALA A 133 -2.95 1.32 7.97
CA ALA A 133 -4.06 0.77 7.23
C ALA A 133 -5.35 1.25 7.92
N VAL A 134 -6.12 2.06 7.22
CA VAL A 134 -7.39 2.68 7.59
C VAL A 134 -7.46 2.98 9.10
N SER A 135 -7.16 4.19 9.51
CA SER A 135 -7.33 4.58 10.90
C SER A 135 -8.74 4.22 11.37
N ASP A 136 -8.92 3.89 12.64
CA ASP A 136 -10.26 3.61 13.20
C ASP A 136 -11.24 4.75 12.87
N GLU A 137 -10.76 6.00 12.82
CA GLU A 137 -11.52 7.17 12.38
C GLU A 137 -11.99 7.08 10.91
N ALA A 138 -11.14 6.58 10.01
CA ALA A 138 -11.51 6.39 8.61
C ALA A 138 -12.46 5.19 8.44
N ALA A 139 -12.29 4.14 9.25
CA ALA A 139 -13.22 3.01 9.28
C ALA A 139 -14.59 3.43 9.84
N GLU A 140 -14.62 4.25 10.90
CA GLU A 140 -15.86 4.83 11.44
C GLU A 140 -16.50 5.81 10.46
N ALA A 141 -15.73 6.68 9.80
CA ALA A 141 -16.24 7.59 8.79
C ALA A 141 -16.83 6.85 7.57
N ALA A 142 -16.24 5.69 7.22
CA ALA A 142 -16.74 4.82 6.16
C ALA A 142 -17.96 3.98 6.60
N ALA A 143 -18.09 3.69 7.89
CA ALA A 143 -19.23 2.94 8.43
C ALA A 143 -20.53 3.72 8.20
N GLY A 144 -21.45 3.15 7.41
CA GLY A 144 -22.70 3.79 7.01
C GLY A 144 -22.59 4.84 5.89
N SER A 145 -21.37 5.06 5.33
CA SER A 145 -21.13 5.99 4.23
C SER A 145 -20.54 5.31 3.00
N THR A 146 -20.62 3.98 2.95
CA THR A 146 -20.22 3.17 1.80
C THR A 146 -21.43 2.85 0.95
N ILE A 147 -21.36 3.16 -0.35
CA ILE A 147 -22.37 2.75 -1.33
C ILE A 147 -21.83 1.68 -2.26
N SER A 148 -22.71 0.84 -2.82
CA SER A 148 -22.32 -0.15 -3.83
C SER A 148 -22.21 0.48 -5.23
N VAL A 149 -21.55 -0.20 -6.16
CA VAL A 149 -21.48 0.22 -7.58
C VAL A 149 -22.88 0.23 -8.22
N ALA A 150 -23.75 -0.69 -7.85
CA ALA A 150 -25.14 -0.68 -8.32
C ALA A 150 -25.95 0.53 -7.79
N THR A 151 -25.65 1.00 -6.57
CA THR A 151 -26.23 2.24 -6.04
C THR A 151 -25.69 3.44 -6.80
N LEU A 152 -24.37 3.46 -7.10
CA LEU A 152 -23.78 4.53 -7.90
C LEU A 152 -24.34 4.58 -9.32
N GLU A 153 -24.53 3.44 -9.98
CA GLU A 153 -25.15 3.36 -11.31
C GLU A 153 -26.50 4.08 -11.33
N ARG A 154 -27.40 3.73 -10.39
CA ARG A 154 -28.70 4.39 -10.26
C ARG A 154 -28.54 5.90 -9.98
N MET A 155 -27.59 6.30 -9.13
CA MET A 155 -27.33 7.73 -8.87
C MET A 155 -26.85 8.47 -10.11
N LEU A 156 -26.09 7.82 -11.00
CA LEU A 156 -25.68 8.39 -12.28
C LEU A 156 -26.86 8.56 -13.23
N GLU A 157 -27.76 7.57 -13.31
CA GLU A 157 -29.02 7.67 -14.08
C GLU A 157 -29.93 8.82 -13.56
N GLU A 158 -30.09 8.92 -12.24
CA GLU A 158 -30.82 10.02 -11.59
C GLU A 158 -30.21 11.41 -11.91
N ARG A 159 -28.84 11.46 -11.95
CA ARG A 159 -28.13 12.69 -12.33
C ARG A 159 -28.35 13.05 -13.79
N GLU A 160 -28.31 12.09 -14.71
CA GLU A 160 -28.61 12.32 -16.14
C GLU A 160 -30.07 12.77 -16.37
N ALA A 161 -31.00 12.25 -15.58
CA ALA A 161 -32.38 12.68 -15.60
C ALA A 161 -32.63 14.06 -14.96
N GLY A 162 -31.60 14.66 -14.31
CA GLY A 162 -31.74 15.93 -13.59
C GLY A 162 -32.45 15.83 -12.24
N GLU A 163 -32.65 14.62 -11.73
CA GLU A 163 -33.35 14.35 -10.46
C GLU A 163 -32.39 14.39 -9.25
N ARG A 164 -31.08 14.31 -9.51
CA ARG A 164 -30.05 14.32 -8.48
C ARG A 164 -28.83 15.13 -8.94
N ASP A 165 -28.17 15.82 -7.99
CA ASP A 165 -26.92 16.52 -8.25
C ASP A 165 -25.85 16.11 -7.24
N PHE A 166 -24.70 15.66 -7.75
CA PHE A 166 -23.53 15.29 -6.96
C PHE A 166 -22.26 15.36 -7.81
N VAL A 167 -21.12 15.50 -7.16
CA VAL A 167 -19.82 15.35 -7.81
C VAL A 167 -19.26 13.96 -7.53
N LEU A 168 -18.84 13.25 -8.59
CA LEU A 168 -18.15 11.97 -8.49
C LEU A 168 -16.65 12.23 -8.62
N VAL A 169 -15.89 11.87 -7.59
CA VAL A 169 -14.44 12.14 -7.50
C VAL A 169 -13.67 10.83 -7.53
N ASP A 170 -12.77 10.72 -8.49
CA ASP A 170 -11.77 9.64 -8.54
C ASP A 170 -10.49 10.11 -7.83
N VAL A 171 -10.10 9.40 -6.76
CA VAL A 171 -8.92 9.75 -5.96
C VAL A 171 -7.68 8.97 -6.34
N ARG A 172 -7.68 8.34 -7.52
CA ARG A 172 -6.53 7.60 -8.07
C ARG A 172 -5.50 8.53 -8.68
N GLU A 173 -4.42 7.93 -9.18
CA GLU A 173 -3.39 8.67 -9.91
C GLU A 173 -3.77 8.84 -11.39
N PRO A 174 -3.21 9.88 -12.09
CA PRO A 174 -3.54 10.16 -13.49
C PRO A 174 -3.36 8.97 -14.44
N ASN A 175 -2.29 8.20 -14.26
CA ASN A 175 -2.02 7.01 -15.07
C ASN A 175 -3.05 5.89 -14.88
N GLU A 176 -3.69 5.78 -13.72
CA GLU A 176 -4.77 4.84 -13.46
C GLU A 176 -6.08 5.32 -14.10
N TYR A 177 -6.32 6.62 -14.08
CA TYR A 177 -7.49 7.26 -14.67
C TYR A 177 -7.50 7.14 -16.20
N GLU A 178 -6.33 7.13 -16.84
CA GLU A 178 -6.18 6.91 -18.29
C GLU A 178 -6.53 5.48 -18.74
N ILE A 179 -6.44 4.48 -17.82
CA ILE A 179 -6.74 3.07 -18.14
C ILE A 179 -8.24 2.83 -18.23
N ASN A 180 -8.98 3.27 -17.24
CA ASN A 180 -10.44 3.15 -17.15
C ASN A 180 -11.02 4.23 -16.23
N GLN A 181 -12.32 4.50 -16.34
CA GLN A 181 -13.00 5.55 -15.59
C GLN A 181 -14.44 5.16 -15.29
N ILE A 182 -14.97 5.61 -14.17
CA ILE A 182 -16.44 5.65 -13.99
C ILE A 182 -16.97 6.91 -14.71
N PRO A 183 -17.95 6.80 -15.59
CA PRO A 183 -18.44 7.93 -16.39
C PRO A 183 -18.80 9.15 -15.55
N GLY A 184 -18.32 10.32 -15.97
CA GLY A 184 -18.59 11.60 -15.31
C GLY A 184 -17.85 11.80 -13.98
N SER A 185 -16.82 11.02 -13.69
CA SER A 185 -15.91 11.27 -12.58
C SER A 185 -14.91 12.39 -12.91
N VAL A 186 -14.51 13.12 -11.87
CA VAL A 186 -13.46 14.13 -11.89
C VAL A 186 -12.27 13.60 -11.13
N LEU A 187 -11.08 13.64 -11.74
CA LEU A 187 -9.85 13.21 -11.09
C LEU A 187 -9.34 14.27 -10.12
N ILE A 188 -9.22 13.91 -8.84
CA ILE A 188 -8.53 14.69 -7.82
C ILE A 188 -7.69 13.67 -7.01
N PRO A 189 -6.38 13.55 -7.26
CA PRO A 189 -5.55 12.54 -6.64
C PRO A 189 -5.54 12.60 -5.12
N LYS A 190 -5.41 11.42 -4.46
CA LYS A 190 -5.36 11.32 -3.00
C LYS A 190 -4.32 12.27 -2.37
N GLY A 191 -3.18 12.49 -3.04
CA GLY A 191 -2.12 13.41 -2.59
C GLY A 191 -2.64 14.82 -2.34
N ASP A 192 -3.60 15.30 -3.15
CA ASP A 192 -4.17 16.64 -3.03
C ASP A 192 -5.11 16.75 -1.82
N PHE A 193 -5.74 15.66 -1.39
CA PHE A 193 -6.51 15.62 -0.13
C PHE A 193 -5.58 15.68 1.08
N LEU A 194 -4.45 14.99 1.03
CA LEU A 194 -3.47 14.96 2.13
C LEU A 194 -2.79 16.32 2.34
N ASN A 195 -2.56 17.09 1.28
CA ASN A 195 -1.97 18.43 1.37
C ASN A 195 -3.02 19.56 1.50
N GLY A 196 -4.31 19.23 1.42
CA GLY A 196 -5.44 20.15 1.58
C GLY A 196 -5.89 20.88 0.32
N SER A 197 -5.16 20.81 -0.79
CA SER A 197 -5.49 21.54 -2.04
C SER A 197 -6.75 21.01 -2.75
N ALA A 198 -7.13 19.74 -2.50
CA ALA A 198 -8.34 19.15 -3.06
C ALA A 198 -9.62 19.80 -2.55
N LEU A 199 -9.64 20.29 -1.30
CA LEU A 199 -10.85 20.87 -0.69
C LEU A 199 -11.34 22.12 -1.40
N GLU A 200 -10.44 22.90 -2.01
CA GLU A 200 -10.76 24.08 -2.79
C GLU A 200 -11.41 23.75 -4.15
N GLN A 201 -11.26 22.50 -4.60
CA GLN A 201 -11.81 22.01 -5.87
C GLN A 201 -13.18 21.36 -5.70
N LEU A 202 -13.60 21.08 -4.46
CA LEU A 202 -14.90 20.46 -4.19
C LEU A 202 -16.02 21.50 -4.13
N PRO A 203 -17.16 21.26 -4.79
CA PRO A 203 -18.32 22.15 -4.70
C PRO A 203 -18.93 22.07 -3.29
N ALA A 204 -19.16 23.22 -2.67
CA ALA A 204 -19.71 23.30 -1.33
C ALA A 204 -21.23 22.97 -1.22
N ASP A 205 -21.92 23.00 -2.35
CA ASP A 205 -23.38 22.88 -2.47
C ASP A 205 -23.84 21.51 -3.00
N LYS A 206 -22.89 20.58 -3.26
CA LYS A 206 -23.21 19.27 -3.81
C LYS A 206 -22.72 18.13 -2.92
N GLN A 207 -23.44 17.02 -2.94
CA GLN A 207 -22.96 15.78 -2.33
C GLN A 207 -21.66 15.33 -3.03
N VAL A 208 -20.67 14.93 -2.23
CA VAL A 208 -19.41 14.38 -2.72
C VAL A 208 -19.45 12.85 -2.67
N VAL A 209 -19.29 12.21 -3.82
CA VAL A 209 -19.18 10.75 -3.96
C VAL A 209 -17.77 10.42 -4.40
N MET A 210 -17.05 9.64 -3.62
CA MET A 210 -15.62 9.36 -3.85
C MET A 210 -15.41 7.91 -4.25
N HIS A 211 -14.52 7.66 -5.19
CA HIS A 211 -14.08 6.30 -5.48
C HIS A 211 -12.57 6.23 -5.74
N CYS A 212 -12.04 5.03 -5.65
CA CYS A 212 -10.69 4.69 -6.09
C CYS A 212 -10.69 3.34 -6.81
N LYS A 213 -9.58 2.61 -6.84
CA LYS A 213 -9.53 1.29 -7.46
C LYS A 213 -10.40 0.26 -6.73
N THR A 214 -10.27 0.13 -5.39
CA THR A 214 -10.90 -0.94 -4.58
C THR A 214 -11.72 -0.43 -3.39
N GLY A 215 -11.76 0.89 -3.14
CA GLY A 215 -12.47 1.50 -2.02
C GLY A 215 -11.58 1.95 -0.84
N VAL A 216 -10.34 1.47 -0.73
CA VAL A 216 -9.43 1.77 0.40
C VAL A 216 -9.04 3.25 0.43
N ARG A 217 -8.41 3.77 -0.65
CA ARG A 217 -8.00 5.17 -0.73
C ARG A 217 -9.16 6.16 -0.59
N SER A 218 -10.32 5.80 -1.16
CA SER A 218 -11.52 6.64 -1.07
C SER A 218 -12.15 6.64 0.33
N ALA A 219 -12.00 5.56 1.12
CA ALA A 219 -12.41 5.56 2.53
C ALA A 219 -11.53 6.51 3.37
N GLU A 220 -10.21 6.51 3.13
CA GLU A 220 -9.28 7.41 3.83
C GLU A 220 -9.53 8.89 3.48
N THR A 221 -9.72 9.21 2.19
CA THR A 221 -10.02 10.58 1.76
C THR A 221 -11.41 11.04 2.20
N LEU A 222 -12.37 10.10 2.36
CA LEU A 222 -13.70 10.40 2.91
C LEU A 222 -13.62 10.98 4.33
N ALA A 223 -12.74 10.46 5.19
CA ALA A 223 -12.55 11.00 6.54
C ALA A 223 -12.10 12.47 6.52
N ILE A 224 -11.17 12.82 5.61
CA ILE A 224 -10.70 14.20 5.42
C ILE A 224 -11.85 15.11 4.94
N VAL A 225 -12.61 14.67 3.95
CA VAL A 225 -13.72 15.43 3.36
C VAL A 225 -14.83 15.65 4.38
N LYS A 226 -15.18 14.63 5.18
CA LYS A 226 -16.15 14.79 6.28
C LYS A 226 -15.65 15.72 7.37
N GLY A 227 -14.37 15.63 7.74
CA GLY A 227 -13.74 16.57 8.67
C GLY A 227 -13.74 18.01 8.18
N ALA A 228 -13.76 18.24 6.87
CA ALA A 228 -13.88 19.55 6.25
C ALA A 228 -15.33 20.07 6.13
N GLY A 229 -16.34 19.31 6.62
CA GLY A 229 -17.72 19.76 6.69
C GLY A 229 -18.69 19.13 5.67
N TYR A 230 -18.23 18.25 4.80
CA TYR A 230 -19.09 17.50 3.86
C TYR A 230 -19.70 16.27 4.54
N ALA A 231 -20.64 16.47 5.46
CA ALA A 231 -21.18 15.42 6.32
C ALA A 231 -21.92 14.30 5.57
N ASP A 232 -22.50 14.59 4.41
CA ASP A 232 -23.23 13.68 3.54
C ASP A 232 -22.35 12.99 2.48
N ALA A 233 -21.03 13.23 2.52
CA ALA A 233 -20.10 12.58 1.62
C ALA A 233 -20.12 11.05 1.81
N VAL A 234 -19.99 10.33 0.69
CA VAL A 234 -19.96 8.86 0.66
C VAL A 234 -18.84 8.37 -0.24
N HIS A 235 -18.47 7.10 -0.09
CA HIS A 235 -17.53 6.47 -1.02
C HIS A 235 -18.07 5.16 -1.59
N VAL A 236 -17.54 4.76 -2.75
CA VAL A 236 -17.95 3.56 -3.47
C VAL A 236 -17.11 2.37 -3.02
N GLY A 237 -17.75 1.41 -2.36
CA GLY A 237 -17.11 0.15 -1.99
C GLY A 237 -16.77 -0.67 -3.24
N GLY A 238 -15.55 -1.25 -3.26
CA GLY A 238 -15.05 -1.98 -4.42
C GLY A 238 -14.53 -1.09 -5.57
N GLY A 239 -14.83 0.21 -5.57
CA GLY A 239 -14.32 1.20 -6.50
C GLY A 239 -14.51 0.86 -7.98
N VAL A 240 -13.59 1.37 -8.85
CA VAL A 240 -13.66 1.12 -10.30
C VAL A 240 -13.47 -0.36 -10.66
N ALA A 241 -12.78 -1.15 -9.84
CA ALA A 241 -12.63 -2.58 -10.08
C ALA A 241 -13.99 -3.31 -9.99
N ALA A 242 -14.82 -2.97 -9.00
CA ALA A 242 -16.18 -3.50 -8.91
C ALA A 242 -17.08 -2.95 -10.04
N TRP A 243 -16.90 -1.68 -10.41
CA TRP A 243 -17.63 -1.07 -11.53
C TRP A 243 -17.36 -1.83 -12.84
N VAL A 244 -16.11 -2.04 -13.21
CA VAL A 244 -15.72 -2.79 -14.42
C VAL A 244 -16.26 -4.22 -14.38
N ASN A 245 -16.19 -4.89 -13.23
CA ASN A 245 -16.66 -6.28 -13.13
C ASN A 245 -18.18 -6.45 -13.18
N GLN A 246 -18.95 -5.48 -12.68
CA GLN A 246 -20.39 -5.66 -12.44
C GLN A 246 -21.26 -4.81 -13.38
N ILE A 247 -20.78 -3.63 -13.80
CA ILE A 247 -21.57 -2.64 -14.53
C ILE A 247 -21.05 -2.48 -15.96
N ASP A 248 -19.75 -2.22 -16.14
CA ASP A 248 -19.19 -1.96 -17.48
C ASP A 248 -17.97 -2.86 -17.78
N PRO A 249 -18.18 -4.14 -18.11
CA PRO A 249 -17.12 -5.08 -18.41
C PRO A 249 -16.41 -4.82 -19.78
N SER A 250 -16.81 -3.79 -20.51
CA SER A 250 -16.14 -3.38 -21.75
C SER A 250 -14.84 -2.61 -21.49
N GLN A 251 -14.69 -2.04 -20.28
CA GLN A 251 -13.47 -1.33 -19.89
C GLN A 251 -12.36 -2.32 -19.48
N PRO A 252 -11.08 -1.94 -19.68
CA PRO A 252 -9.97 -2.78 -19.28
C PRO A 252 -9.89 -2.91 -17.75
N ALA A 253 -9.72 -4.15 -17.27
CA ALA A 253 -9.38 -4.42 -15.86
C ALA A 253 -7.85 -4.37 -15.68
N TYR A 254 -7.38 -3.85 -14.54
CA TYR A 254 -5.94 -3.78 -14.22
C TYR A 254 -5.67 -4.07 -12.73
#